data_a6b99937d16af235af104eb35e0468bf
#
_entry.id   a6b99937d16af235af104eb35e0468bf
#
_cell.length_a   1.000
_cell.length_b   1.000
_cell.length_c   1.000
_cell.angle_alpha   90.00
_cell.angle_beta   90.00
_cell.angle_gamma   90.00
#
_symmetry.space_group_name_H-M   'P 1'
#
loop_
_entity.id
_entity.type
_entity.pdbx_description
1 polymer ?
#
loop_
_entity_poly.entity_id
_entity_poly.type
_entity_poly.pdbx_seq_one_letter_code
_entity_poly.pdbx_strand_id
1 'polypeptide(L)'
;MSADFSAPLSDDAQPERNAAILQQFADWLRSSTPIQTETHSPKVGLYQLFEVLSAQRHELKLYTKSGRQTQELLADSIRETSAAVDVLKRFYQEKPEVERKAVEPYLASLCEIDEAIQRAGTAVESLQQRLTECWHSQIEYATAIYCSELPWWGKRSKLKTIWDFSAYLLTQQDKEIAKILEPFRTGIEMLQSRMDDVLKKHSIRRLAPLGEPVDPATMQVVAVVESDEVPAGYVVDVVRFGYTWQGIPLRFADVRASKASG
;
A
#
# COMPACT_ATOMS: atom_id res chain seq x y z
N MET A 1 -30.14 -32.17 29.96
CA MET A 1 -30.11 -30.84 30.58
C MET A 1 -29.28 -29.97 29.67
N SER A 2 -29.99 -29.33 28.77
CA SER A 2 -29.42 -28.43 27.76
C SER A 2 -29.36 -27.03 28.37
N ALA A 3 -28.20 -26.41 28.41
CA ALA A 3 -28.05 -25.00 28.76
C ALA A 3 -27.85 -24.20 27.47
N ASP A 4 -28.92 -23.50 27.12
CA ASP A 4 -28.99 -22.46 26.13
C ASP A 4 -28.05 -21.30 26.51
N PHE A 5 -27.12 -20.97 25.64
CA PHE A 5 -26.25 -19.81 25.76
C PHE A 5 -26.42 -18.93 24.52
N SER A 6 -27.58 -18.31 24.39
CA SER A 6 -27.83 -17.28 23.41
C SER A 6 -28.48 -16.06 24.10
N ALA A 7 -27.63 -15.16 24.62
CA ALA A 7 -28.03 -13.81 24.92
C ALA A 7 -27.24 -12.86 24.01
N PRO A 8 -27.90 -11.97 23.23
CA PRO A 8 -27.20 -10.96 22.46
C PRO A 8 -26.64 -9.90 23.44
N LEU A 9 -25.34 -9.67 23.38
CA LEU A 9 -24.71 -8.53 24.04
C LEU A 9 -25.30 -7.24 23.43
N SER A 10 -26.12 -6.57 24.21
CA SER A 10 -26.68 -5.26 23.86
C SER A 10 -25.56 -4.26 23.66
N ASP A 11 -25.52 -3.69 22.48
CA ASP A 11 -24.55 -2.66 22.01
C ASP A 11 -24.69 -1.32 22.77
N ASP A 12 -25.71 -1.17 23.60
CA ASP A 12 -26.05 0.06 24.35
C ASP A 12 -25.18 0.32 25.60
N ALA A 13 -24.38 -0.67 26.05
CA ALA A 13 -23.56 -0.52 27.26
C ALA A 13 -22.13 0.01 26.99
N GLN A 14 -21.73 0.17 25.74
CA GLN A 14 -20.41 0.67 25.37
C GLN A 14 -20.20 2.18 25.59
N PRO A 15 -21.17 3.07 25.26
CA PRO A 15 -20.97 4.50 25.48
C PRO A 15 -20.89 4.89 26.95
N GLU A 16 -21.65 4.21 27.81
CA GLU A 16 -21.62 4.48 29.26
C GLU A 16 -20.31 4.02 29.94
N ARG A 17 -19.75 2.89 29.51
CA ARG A 17 -18.43 2.42 29.97
C ARG A 17 -17.31 3.36 29.53
N ASN A 18 -17.36 3.84 28.31
CA ASN A 18 -16.38 4.79 27.78
C ASN A 18 -16.49 6.15 28.51
N ALA A 19 -17.69 6.59 28.81
CA ALA A 19 -17.92 7.80 29.61
C ALA A 19 -17.38 7.67 31.04
N ALA A 20 -17.60 6.53 31.70
CA ALA A 20 -17.07 6.24 33.02
C ALA A 20 -15.53 6.21 33.05
N ILE A 21 -14.89 5.58 32.03
CA ILE A 21 -13.42 5.55 31.89
C ILE A 21 -12.86 6.97 31.67
N LEU A 22 -13.52 7.78 30.83
CA LEU A 22 -13.10 9.14 30.56
C LEU A 22 -13.27 10.02 31.83
N GLN A 23 -14.30 9.77 32.61
CA GLN A 23 -14.51 10.47 33.87
C GLN A 23 -13.47 10.12 34.94
N GLN A 24 -13.15 8.82 35.09
CA GLN A 24 -12.05 8.38 35.95
C GLN A 24 -10.69 8.96 35.53
N PHE A 25 -10.44 9.03 34.24
CA PHE A 25 -9.24 9.63 33.71
C PHE A 25 -9.16 11.14 33.92
N ALA A 26 -10.28 11.83 33.77
CA ALA A 26 -10.38 13.26 34.06
C ALA A 26 -10.19 13.57 35.56
N ASP A 27 -10.69 12.72 36.45
CA ASP A 27 -10.53 12.87 37.92
C ASP A 27 -9.09 12.54 38.35
N TRP A 28 -8.45 11.56 37.72
CA TRP A 28 -7.03 11.29 37.93
C TRP A 28 -6.15 12.47 37.46
N LEU A 29 -6.45 13.09 36.33
CA LEU A 29 -5.76 14.29 35.85
C LEU A 29 -5.93 15.48 36.78
N ARG A 30 -7.11 15.65 37.44
CA ARG A 30 -7.36 16.72 38.42
C ARG A 30 -6.67 16.46 39.77
N SER A 31 -6.52 15.20 40.15
CA SER A 31 -5.85 14.80 41.39
C SER A 31 -4.32 14.80 41.31
N SER A 32 -3.77 14.80 40.08
CA SER A 32 -2.34 14.97 39.88
C SER A 32 -1.95 16.42 40.17
N THR A 33 -1.19 16.65 41.23
CA THR A 33 -0.71 17.98 41.66
C THR A 33 -0.08 18.70 40.47
N PRO A 34 -0.42 19.97 40.20
CA PRO A 34 0.18 20.70 39.10
C PRO A 34 1.70 20.84 39.36
N ILE A 35 2.48 20.15 38.58
CA ILE A 35 3.91 20.42 38.49
C ILE A 35 4.01 21.85 37.96
N GLN A 36 4.58 22.74 38.75
CA GLN A 36 4.85 24.12 38.35
C GLN A 36 5.72 24.07 37.08
N THR A 37 5.08 24.34 35.96
CA THR A 37 5.72 24.45 34.66
C THR A 37 6.39 25.82 34.58
N GLU A 38 7.68 25.85 34.87
CA GLU A 38 8.54 26.89 34.32
C GLU A 38 8.44 26.82 32.79
N THR A 39 8.30 27.98 32.20
CA THR A 39 8.20 28.24 30.76
C THR A 39 9.35 27.63 29.98
N HIS A 40 9.15 26.41 29.47
CA HIS A 40 10.07 25.78 28.54
C HIS A 40 9.31 25.24 27.32
N SER A 41 9.95 25.44 26.15
CA SER A 41 9.58 24.93 24.82
C SER A 41 8.74 23.66 24.83
N PRO A 42 7.84 23.43 23.86
CA PRO A 42 6.95 22.28 23.86
C PRO A 42 7.79 20.99 23.86
N LYS A 43 8.00 20.42 25.04
CA LYS A 43 8.60 19.11 25.17
C LYS A 43 7.58 18.15 24.56
N VAL A 44 7.88 17.61 23.39
CA VAL A 44 7.14 16.45 22.86
C VAL A 44 7.40 15.34 23.88
N GLY A 45 6.50 15.22 24.85
CA GLY A 45 6.60 14.22 25.90
C GLY A 45 6.37 12.83 25.28
N LEU A 46 6.99 11.82 25.89
CA LEU A 46 6.76 10.39 25.58
C LEU A 46 5.25 10.07 25.44
N TYR A 47 4.41 10.80 26.14
CA TYR A 47 2.95 10.69 26.12
C TYR A 47 2.35 11.13 24.77
N GLN A 48 2.82 12.24 24.20
CA GLN A 48 2.37 12.71 22.89
C GLN A 48 2.83 11.77 21.77
N LEU A 49 4.03 11.21 21.90
CA LEU A 49 4.51 10.19 20.98
C LEU A 49 3.64 8.94 21.04
N PHE A 50 3.27 8.49 22.24
CA PHE A 50 2.39 7.33 22.43
C PHE A 50 0.97 7.57 21.91
N GLU A 51 0.45 8.77 22.03
CA GLU A 51 -0.87 9.16 21.50
C GLU A 51 -0.88 9.13 19.97
N VAL A 52 0.14 9.71 19.32
CA VAL A 52 0.32 9.67 17.85
C VAL A 52 0.47 8.23 17.38
N LEU A 53 1.27 7.41 18.09
CA LEU A 53 1.46 6.00 17.80
C LEU A 53 0.16 5.20 17.85
N SER A 54 -0.65 5.46 18.89
CA SER A 54 -1.94 4.78 19.07
C SER A 54 -2.94 5.15 17.98
N ALA A 55 -2.99 6.43 17.59
CA ALA A 55 -3.84 6.92 16.52
C ALA A 55 -3.43 6.29 15.17
N GLN A 56 -2.15 6.31 14.83
CA GLN A 56 -1.64 5.70 13.60
C GLN A 56 -1.89 4.18 13.54
N ARG A 57 -1.71 3.48 14.67
CA ARG A 57 -2.03 2.05 14.74
C ARG A 57 -3.52 1.78 14.49
N HIS A 58 -4.40 2.66 14.95
CA HIS A 58 -5.84 2.56 14.69
C HIS A 58 -6.16 2.78 13.21
N GLU A 59 -5.59 3.80 12.60
CA GLU A 59 -5.75 4.07 11.15
C GLU A 59 -5.24 2.92 10.30
N LEU A 60 -4.06 2.37 10.60
CA LEU A 60 -3.53 1.19 9.89
C LEU A 60 -4.48 -0.02 9.97
N LYS A 61 -5.13 -0.25 11.11
CA LYS A 61 -6.14 -1.32 11.24
C LYS A 61 -7.35 -1.08 10.35
N LEU A 62 -7.82 0.18 10.24
CA LEU A 62 -8.93 0.54 9.37
C LEU A 62 -8.55 0.35 7.89
N TYR A 63 -7.34 0.79 7.48
CA TYR A 63 -6.81 0.55 6.13
C TYR A 63 -6.71 -0.95 5.81
N THR A 64 -6.23 -1.76 6.74
CA THR A 64 -6.14 -3.22 6.54
C THR A 64 -7.53 -3.84 6.34
N LYS A 65 -8.54 -3.40 7.09
CA LYS A 65 -9.92 -3.89 6.95
C LYS A 65 -10.52 -3.48 5.61
N SER A 66 -10.38 -2.21 5.22
CA SER A 66 -10.83 -1.70 3.92
C SER A 66 -10.12 -2.42 2.76
N GLY A 67 -8.81 -2.65 2.89
CA GLY A 67 -8.04 -3.39 1.90
C GLY A 67 -8.53 -4.81 1.67
N ARG A 68 -8.89 -5.55 2.74
CA ARG A 68 -9.47 -6.89 2.60
C ARG A 68 -10.80 -6.88 1.84
N GLN A 69 -11.67 -5.93 2.14
CA GLN A 69 -12.94 -5.79 1.41
C GLN A 69 -12.72 -5.51 -0.08
N THR A 70 -11.76 -4.62 -0.40
CA THR A 70 -11.40 -4.33 -1.78
C THR A 70 -10.83 -5.56 -2.50
N GLN A 71 -10.02 -6.38 -1.81
CA GLN A 71 -9.50 -7.64 -2.36
C GLN A 71 -10.61 -8.64 -2.69
N GLU A 72 -11.61 -8.80 -1.82
CA GLU A 72 -12.77 -9.68 -2.06
C GLU A 72 -13.56 -9.21 -3.27
N LEU A 73 -13.88 -7.90 -3.35
CA LEU A 73 -14.59 -7.33 -4.50
C LEU A 73 -13.82 -7.49 -5.81
N LEU A 74 -12.50 -7.28 -5.81
CA LEU A 74 -11.66 -7.50 -6.99
C LEU A 74 -11.63 -8.97 -7.39
N ALA A 75 -11.52 -9.90 -6.44
CA ALA A 75 -11.53 -11.34 -6.72
C ALA A 75 -12.84 -11.80 -7.35
N ASP A 76 -13.96 -11.27 -6.88
CA ASP A 76 -15.28 -11.57 -7.44
C ASP A 76 -15.44 -10.95 -8.84
N SER A 77 -15.01 -9.71 -9.04
CA SER A 77 -15.02 -9.04 -10.36
C SER A 77 -14.18 -9.81 -11.40
N ILE A 78 -13.00 -10.28 -11.02
CA ILE A 78 -12.15 -11.13 -11.89
C ILE A 78 -12.90 -12.42 -12.26
N ARG A 79 -13.56 -13.05 -11.27
CA ARG A 79 -14.30 -14.31 -11.51
C ARG A 79 -15.48 -14.11 -12.46
N GLU A 80 -16.27 -13.06 -12.24
CA GLU A 80 -17.43 -12.74 -13.10
C GLU A 80 -17.01 -12.41 -14.52
N THR A 81 -16.00 -11.55 -14.69
CA THR A 81 -15.50 -11.15 -16.01
C THR A 81 -14.91 -12.35 -16.75
N SER A 82 -14.14 -13.21 -16.06
CA SER A 82 -13.61 -14.43 -16.67
C SER A 82 -14.71 -15.39 -17.10
N ALA A 83 -15.77 -15.54 -16.29
CA ALA A 83 -16.93 -16.38 -16.64
C ALA A 83 -17.68 -15.83 -17.85
N ALA A 84 -17.87 -14.51 -17.93
CA ALA A 84 -18.51 -13.85 -19.08
C ALA A 84 -17.71 -14.10 -20.37
N VAL A 85 -16.38 -13.98 -20.34
CA VAL A 85 -15.52 -14.30 -21.50
C VAL A 85 -15.63 -15.77 -21.90
N ASP A 86 -15.70 -16.70 -20.94
CA ASP A 86 -15.86 -18.14 -21.26
C ASP A 86 -17.22 -18.42 -21.93
N VAL A 87 -18.29 -17.79 -21.47
CA VAL A 87 -19.62 -17.90 -22.09
C VAL A 87 -19.60 -17.37 -23.53
N LEU A 88 -19.02 -16.16 -23.73
CA LEU A 88 -18.93 -15.56 -25.06
C LEU A 88 -18.10 -16.43 -26.00
N LYS A 89 -16.96 -16.97 -25.58
CA LYS A 89 -16.15 -17.90 -26.39
C LYS A 89 -16.95 -19.09 -26.87
N ARG A 90 -17.82 -19.68 -26.05
CA ARG A 90 -18.69 -20.80 -26.45
C ARG A 90 -19.72 -20.42 -27.49
N PHE A 91 -20.29 -19.20 -27.39
CA PHE A 91 -21.31 -18.74 -28.35
C PHE A 91 -20.74 -18.41 -29.74
N TYR A 92 -19.47 -17.99 -29.82
CA TYR A 92 -18.87 -17.46 -31.05
C TYR A 92 -17.89 -18.40 -31.77
N GLN A 93 -17.80 -19.68 -31.37
CA GLN A 93 -16.94 -20.67 -32.03
C GLN A 93 -17.17 -20.84 -33.53
N GLU A 94 -18.28 -20.33 -34.07
CA GLU A 94 -18.68 -20.49 -35.47
C GLU A 94 -18.37 -19.27 -36.39
N LYS A 95 -17.96 -18.10 -35.86
CA LYS A 95 -17.70 -16.88 -36.67
C LYS A 95 -16.56 -16.02 -36.13
N PRO A 96 -15.32 -16.21 -36.56
CA PRO A 96 -14.13 -15.62 -35.93
C PRO A 96 -14.05 -14.08 -35.98
N GLU A 97 -14.56 -13.41 -36.99
CA GLU A 97 -14.48 -11.94 -37.08
C GLU A 97 -15.52 -11.21 -36.21
N VAL A 98 -16.71 -11.78 -36.05
CA VAL A 98 -17.76 -11.25 -35.16
C VAL A 98 -17.40 -11.47 -33.71
N GLU A 99 -16.73 -12.60 -33.44
CA GLU A 99 -16.24 -13.02 -32.13
C GLU A 99 -15.29 -11.98 -31.53
N ARG A 100 -14.34 -11.49 -32.33
CA ARG A 100 -13.33 -10.54 -31.86
C ARG A 100 -13.93 -9.24 -31.35
N LYS A 101 -14.82 -8.60 -32.12
CA LYS A 101 -15.45 -7.33 -31.76
C LYS A 101 -16.37 -7.44 -30.53
N ALA A 102 -16.99 -8.62 -30.33
CA ALA A 102 -17.86 -8.84 -29.20
C ALA A 102 -17.11 -9.15 -27.89
N VAL A 103 -15.93 -9.77 -27.99
CA VAL A 103 -15.12 -10.17 -26.83
C VAL A 103 -14.17 -9.04 -26.38
N GLU A 104 -13.73 -8.19 -27.31
CA GLU A 104 -12.76 -7.10 -27.07
C GLU A 104 -13.12 -6.20 -25.85
N PRO A 105 -14.36 -5.74 -25.62
CA PRO A 105 -14.70 -4.94 -24.45
C PRO A 105 -14.46 -5.66 -23.11
N TYR A 106 -14.74 -6.97 -23.06
CA TYR A 106 -14.54 -7.78 -21.86
C TYR A 106 -13.06 -8.05 -21.59
N LEU A 107 -12.29 -8.24 -22.67
CA LEU A 107 -10.83 -8.36 -22.54
C LEU A 107 -10.21 -7.04 -22.08
N ALA A 108 -10.70 -5.92 -22.58
CA ALA A 108 -10.30 -4.59 -22.12
C ALA A 108 -10.58 -4.39 -20.62
N SER A 109 -11.75 -4.81 -20.15
CA SER A 109 -12.09 -4.77 -18.72
C SER A 109 -11.17 -5.65 -17.86
N LEU A 110 -10.79 -6.84 -18.35
CA LEU A 110 -9.79 -7.68 -17.67
C LEU A 110 -8.43 -6.97 -17.58
N CYS A 111 -8.00 -6.30 -18.64
CA CYS A 111 -6.76 -5.53 -18.64
C CYS A 111 -6.81 -4.34 -17.65
N GLU A 112 -7.95 -3.68 -17.52
CA GLU A 112 -8.14 -2.59 -16.54
C GLU A 112 -8.10 -3.10 -15.11
N ILE A 113 -8.70 -4.25 -14.83
CA ILE A 113 -8.65 -4.91 -13.51
C ILE A 113 -7.20 -5.30 -13.19
N ASP A 114 -6.48 -5.90 -14.13
CA ASP A 114 -5.09 -6.25 -13.96
C ASP A 114 -4.23 -5.03 -13.62
N GLU A 115 -4.38 -3.96 -14.37
CA GLU A 115 -3.68 -2.70 -14.12
C GLU A 115 -4.01 -2.10 -12.74
N ALA A 116 -5.26 -2.20 -12.30
CA ALA A 116 -5.66 -1.76 -10.97
C ALA A 116 -5.00 -2.58 -9.86
N ILE A 117 -4.87 -3.91 -10.05
CA ILE A 117 -4.19 -4.80 -9.10
C ILE A 117 -2.68 -4.47 -9.05
N GLN A 118 -2.04 -4.24 -10.21
CA GLN A 118 -0.62 -3.86 -10.25
C GLN A 118 -0.39 -2.52 -9.54
N ARG A 119 -1.23 -1.52 -9.80
CA ARG A 119 -1.16 -0.23 -9.11
C ARG A 119 -1.39 -0.35 -7.61
N ALA A 120 -2.30 -1.24 -7.18
CA ALA A 120 -2.50 -1.51 -5.76
C ALA A 120 -1.25 -2.12 -5.11
N GLY A 121 -0.54 -3.01 -5.80
CA GLY A 121 0.73 -3.58 -5.35
C GLY A 121 1.80 -2.50 -5.13
N THR A 122 2.05 -1.68 -6.14
CA THR A 122 3.02 -0.57 -6.03
C THR A 122 2.63 0.46 -4.99
N ALA A 123 1.32 0.71 -4.79
CA ALA A 123 0.83 1.61 -3.76
C ALA A 123 1.12 1.09 -2.34
N VAL A 124 1.01 -0.23 -2.11
CA VAL A 124 1.34 -0.84 -0.81
C VAL A 124 2.82 -0.75 -0.52
N GLU A 125 3.67 -1.03 -1.51
CA GLU A 125 5.13 -0.89 -1.36
C GLU A 125 5.52 0.56 -1.05
N SER A 126 4.97 1.52 -1.78
CA SER A 126 5.21 2.94 -1.55
C SER A 126 4.69 3.41 -0.19
N LEU A 127 3.55 2.88 0.28
CA LEU A 127 3.02 3.16 1.61
C LEU A 127 3.96 2.64 2.70
N GLN A 128 4.44 1.41 2.56
CA GLN A 128 5.41 0.83 3.49
C GLN A 128 6.65 1.71 3.59
N GLN A 129 7.24 2.09 2.46
CA GLN A 129 8.41 2.94 2.42
C GLN A 129 8.17 4.30 3.08
N ARG A 130 7.07 4.98 2.74
CA ARG A 130 6.71 6.28 3.32
C ARG A 130 6.47 6.22 4.82
N LEU A 131 5.86 5.14 5.31
CA LEU A 131 5.67 4.93 6.75
C LEU A 131 7.02 4.74 7.45
N THR A 132 7.90 3.92 6.90
CA THR A 132 9.26 3.72 7.41
C THR A 132 10.04 5.03 7.44
N GLU A 133 10.07 5.79 6.35
CA GLU A 133 10.75 7.09 6.27
C GLU A 133 10.17 8.12 7.27
N CYS A 134 8.85 8.18 7.40
CA CYS A 134 8.20 9.05 8.37
C CYS A 134 8.62 8.72 9.80
N TRP A 135 8.66 7.43 10.16
CA TRP A 135 9.11 6.99 11.49
C TRP A 135 10.57 7.30 11.73
N HIS A 136 11.43 7.02 10.77
CA HIS A 136 12.85 7.31 10.87
C HIS A 136 13.09 8.81 11.12
N SER A 137 12.42 9.67 10.33
CA SER A 137 12.56 11.12 10.49
C SER A 137 12.06 11.62 11.86
N GLN A 138 10.96 11.06 12.39
CA GLN A 138 10.45 11.44 13.71
C GLN A 138 11.37 11.01 14.85
N ILE A 139 11.93 9.80 14.78
CA ILE A 139 12.86 9.31 15.79
C ILE A 139 14.19 10.09 15.74
N GLU A 140 14.69 10.39 14.54
CA GLU A 140 15.88 11.25 14.37
C GLU A 140 15.67 12.63 14.97
N TYR A 141 14.52 13.26 14.67
CA TYR A 141 14.16 14.57 15.21
C TYR A 141 14.06 14.54 16.74
N ALA A 142 13.38 13.57 17.31
CA ALA A 142 13.27 13.40 18.76
C ALA A 142 14.65 13.17 19.42
N THR A 143 15.48 12.36 18.78
CA THR A 143 16.85 12.08 19.24
C THR A 143 17.72 13.33 19.20
N ALA A 144 17.63 14.13 18.14
CA ALA A 144 18.37 15.38 17.99
C ALA A 144 17.97 16.39 19.06
N ILE A 145 16.67 16.58 19.33
CA ILE A 145 16.19 17.47 20.41
C ILE A 145 16.72 16.99 21.77
N TYR A 146 16.60 15.71 22.07
CA TYR A 146 17.05 15.17 23.35
C TYR A 146 18.57 15.35 23.52
N CYS A 147 19.35 15.14 22.46
CA CYS A 147 20.80 15.34 22.47
C CYS A 147 21.20 16.83 22.63
N SER A 148 20.38 17.78 22.15
CA SER A 148 20.65 19.21 22.29
C SER A 148 20.49 19.70 23.74
N GLU A 149 19.57 19.11 24.49
CA GLU A 149 19.27 19.46 25.88
C GLU A 149 20.24 18.85 26.91
N LEU A 150 21.12 17.92 26.48
CA LEU A 150 22.08 17.27 27.37
C LEU A 150 23.23 18.21 27.74
N PRO A 151 23.57 18.32 29.05
CA PRO A 151 24.73 19.09 29.49
C PRO A 151 26.03 18.49 28.93
N TRP A 152 26.99 19.35 28.59
CA TRP A 152 28.23 18.97 27.91
C TRP A 152 29.05 17.88 28.60
N TRP A 153 29.01 17.81 29.95
CA TRP A 153 29.73 16.83 30.77
C TRP A 153 29.07 15.45 30.79
N GLY A 154 27.83 15.33 30.40
CA GLY A 154 27.11 14.04 30.29
C GLY A 154 27.00 13.50 28.88
N LYS A 155 27.34 14.28 27.84
CA LYS A 155 27.11 13.93 26.43
C LYS A 155 27.76 12.61 26.00
N ARG A 156 29.05 12.40 26.34
CA ARG A 156 29.78 11.22 25.84
C ARG A 156 29.25 9.89 26.36
N SER A 157 28.84 9.84 27.61
CA SER A 157 28.32 8.59 28.22
C SER A 157 26.89 8.26 27.79
N LYS A 158 26.04 9.27 27.62
CA LYS A 158 24.63 9.08 27.33
C LYS A 158 24.32 8.98 25.83
N LEU A 159 25.14 9.59 24.97
CA LEU A 159 24.95 9.54 23.52
C LEU A 159 24.91 8.11 23.00
N LYS A 160 25.82 7.24 23.41
CA LYS A 160 25.83 5.84 22.96
C LYS A 160 24.51 5.13 23.32
N THR A 161 24.06 5.28 24.57
CA THR A 161 22.80 4.66 25.03
C THR A 161 21.59 5.19 24.27
N ILE A 162 21.57 6.47 23.93
CA ILE A 162 20.49 7.10 23.16
C ILE A 162 20.49 6.55 21.73
N TRP A 163 21.65 6.47 21.10
CA TRP A 163 21.78 5.91 19.75
C TRP A 163 21.40 4.42 19.70
N ASP A 164 21.85 3.61 20.66
CA ASP A 164 21.50 2.20 20.75
C ASP A 164 19.97 2.04 20.96
N PHE A 165 19.37 2.90 21.78
CA PHE A 165 17.92 2.88 22.02
C PHE A 165 17.13 3.36 20.81
N SER A 166 17.54 4.41 20.11
CA SER A 166 16.88 4.87 18.89
C SER A 166 16.96 3.81 17.78
N ALA A 167 18.14 3.19 17.59
CA ALA A 167 18.30 2.09 16.63
C ALA A 167 17.41 0.89 16.96
N TYR A 168 17.28 0.54 18.24
CA TYR A 168 16.36 -0.49 18.69
C TYR A 168 14.90 -0.15 18.37
N LEU A 169 14.45 1.09 18.66
CA LEU A 169 13.10 1.55 18.37
C LEU A 169 12.81 1.50 16.86
N LEU A 170 13.74 1.97 16.01
CA LEU A 170 13.62 1.92 14.56
C LEU A 170 13.42 0.48 14.09
N THR A 171 14.27 -0.43 14.54
CA THR A 171 14.18 -1.85 14.15
C THR A 171 12.86 -2.51 14.60
N GLN A 172 12.33 -2.15 15.75
CA GLN A 172 11.06 -2.69 16.25
C GLN A 172 9.86 -2.14 15.44
N GLN A 173 9.88 -0.84 15.12
CA GLN A 173 8.81 -0.22 14.34
C GLN A 173 8.77 -0.76 12.90
N ASP A 174 9.92 -0.93 12.25
CA ASP A 174 9.99 -1.53 10.91
C ASP A 174 9.38 -2.93 10.88
N LYS A 175 9.66 -3.75 11.91
CA LYS A 175 9.06 -5.09 12.05
C LYS A 175 7.54 -5.03 12.28
N GLU A 176 7.05 -4.10 13.08
CA GLU A 176 5.62 -3.95 13.33
C GLU A 176 4.88 -3.45 12.08
N ILE A 177 5.45 -2.49 11.34
CA ILE A 177 4.90 -2.02 10.05
C ILE A 177 4.84 -3.19 9.06
N ALA A 178 5.94 -3.90 8.89
CA ALA A 178 6.00 -5.06 8.00
C ALA A 178 4.96 -6.12 8.39
N LYS A 179 4.84 -6.46 9.66
CA LYS A 179 3.86 -7.43 10.17
C LYS A 179 2.41 -7.02 9.95
N ILE A 180 2.10 -5.72 10.02
CA ILE A 180 0.75 -5.19 9.76
C ILE A 180 0.43 -5.23 8.27
N LEU A 181 1.41 -4.92 7.40
CA LEU A 181 1.22 -4.86 5.96
C LEU A 181 1.37 -6.22 5.26
N GLU A 182 2.06 -7.19 5.86
CA GLU A 182 2.31 -8.52 5.28
C GLU A 182 1.04 -9.26 4.82
N PRO A 183 -0.06 -9.32 5.59
CA PRO A 183 -1.29 -9.97 5.11
C PRO A 183 -1.89 -9.26 3.91
N PHE A 184 -1.70 -7.94 3.79
CA PHE A 184 -2.19 -7.16 2.68
C PHE A 184 -1.35 -7.38 1.41
N ARG A 185 -0.02 -7.37 1.56
CA ARG A 185 0.92 -7.70 0.49
C ARG A 185 0.67 -9.11 -0.05
N THR A 186 0.60 -10.10 0.83
CA THR A 186 0.28 -11.49 0.44
C THR A 186 -1.05 -11.58 -0.30
N GLY A 187 -2.07 -10.85 0.14
CA GLY A 187 -3.37 -10.82 -0.54
C GLY A 187 -3.28 -10.25 -1.95
N ILE A 188 -2.51 -9.18 -2.16
CA ILE A 188 -2.29 -8.60 -3.49
C ILE A 188 -1.50 -9.57 -4.38
N GLU A 189 -0.43 -10.19 -3.88
CA GLU A 189 0.35 -11.20 -4.60
C GLU A 189 -0.53 -12.37 -5.07
N MET A 190 -1.45 -12.82 -4.21
CA MET A 190 -2.43 -13.85 -4.59
C MET A 190 -3.38 -13.38 -5.69
N LEU A 191 -3.84 -12.12 -5.66
CA LEU A 191 -4.68 -11.54 -6.72
C LEU A 191 -3.90 -11.42 -8.02
N GLN A 192 -2.65 -10.96 -7.98
CA GLN A 192 -1.76 -10.87 -9.14
C GLN A 192 -1.56 -12.24 -9.77
N SER A 193 -1.26 -13.27 -8.97
CA SER A 193 -1.11 -14.66 -9.45
C SER A 193 -2.39 -15.17 -10.11
N ARG A 194 -3.55 -14.96 -9.49
CA ARG A 194 -4.84 -15.34 -10.10
C ARG A 194 -5.11 -14.60 -11.40
N MET A 195 -4.79 -13.31 -11.44
CA MET A 195 -4.99 -12.51 -12.64
C MET A 195 -4.07 -12.97 -13.78
N ASP A 196 -2.81 -13.29 -13.48
CA ASP A 196 -1.87 -13.87 -14.45
C ASP A 196 -2.39 -15.20 -15.03
N ASP A 197 -2.99 -16.06 -14.20
CA ASP A 197 -3.60 -17.31 -14.66
C ASP A 197 -4.81 -17.05 -15.57
N VAL A 198 -5.64 -16.05 -15.24
CA VAL A 198 -6.79 -15.64 -16.08
C VAL A 198 -6.30 -15.07 -17.41
N LEU A 199 -5.30 -14.19 -17.41
CA LEU A 199 -4.73 -13.63 -18.63
C LEU A 199 -4.15 -14.73 -19.53
N LYS A 200 -3.39 -15.67 -18.96
CA LYS A 200 -2.84 -16.84 -19.68
C LYS A 200 -3.96 -17.71 -20.28
N LYS A 201 -4.99 -18.03 -19.49
CA LYS A 201 -6.16 -18.81 -19.93
C LYS A 201 -6.85 -18.18 -21.15
N HIS A 202 -6.92 -16.87 -21.20
CA HIS A 202 -7.55 -16.13 -22.28
C HIS A 202 -6.57 -15.72 -23.39
N SER A 203 -5.30 -16.21 -23.36
CA SER A 203 -4.25 -15.86 -24.32
C SER A 203 -3.96 -14.38 -24.41
N ILE A 204 -4.09 -13.67 -23.29
CA ILE A 204 -3.69 -12.28 -23.14
C ILE A 204 -2.27 -12.25 -22.58
N ARG A 205 -1.42 -11.40 -23.15
CA ARG A 205 -0.07 -11.15 -22.65
C ARG A 205 0.05 -9.70 -22.27
N ARG A 206 0.52 -9.44 -21.04
CA ARG A 206 0.91 -8.11 -20.57
C ARG A 206 2.25 -7.72 -21.18
N LEU A 207 2.37 -6.49 -21.65
CA LEU A 207 3.60 -5.90 -22.15
C LEU A 207 4.12 -4.89 -21.13
N ALA A 208 5.28 -5.19 -20.58
CA ALA A 208 6.01 -4.34 -19.63
C ALA A 208 7.45 -4.16 -20.13
N PRO A 209 7.68 -3.40 -21.20
CA PRO A 209 8.95 -3.36 -21.96
C PRO A 209 10.02 -2.47 -21.30
N LEU A 210 10.17 -2.53 -19.99
CA LEU A 210 11.17 -1.76 -19.26
C LEU A 210 12.59 -2.17 -19.69
N GLY A 211 13.41 -1.19 -20.09
CA GLY A 211 14.78 -1.46 -20.55
C GLY A 211 14.88 -2.06 -21.95
N GLU A 212 13.79 -2.18 -22.69
CA GLU A 212 13.76 -2.65 -24.08
C GLU A 212 13.79 -1.45 -25.07
N PRO A 213 14.25 -1.65 -26.33
CA PRO A 213 14.13 -0.62 -27.35
C PRO A 213 12.64 -0.35 -27.64
N VAL A 214 12.31 0.91 -27.92
CA VAL A 214 10.93 1.31 -28.25
C VAL A 214 10.49 0.62 -29.54
N ASP A 215 9.39 -0.15 -29.45
CA ASP A 215 8.73 -0.78 -30.59
C ASP A 215 7.41 -0.05 -30.91
N PRO A 216 7.33 0.68 -32.04
CA PRO A 216 6.12 1.40 -32.42
C PRO A 216 4.88 0.50 -32.68
N ALA A 217 5.08 -0.81 -32.89
CA ALA A 217 3.99 -1.75 -33.14
C ALA A 217 3.23 -2.11 -31.84
N THR A 218 3.85 -1.94 -30.69
CA THR A 218 3.30 -2.35 -29.39
C THR A 218 3.36 -1.27 -28.31
N MET A 219 4.10 -0.19 -28.56
CA MET A 219 4.37 0.87 -27.59
C MET A 219 4.01 2.25 -28.14
N GLN A 220 3.58 3.14 -27.25
CA GLN A 220 3.37 4.55 -27.49
C GLN A 220 4.25 5.38 -26.56
N VAL A 221 5.11 6.23 -27.10
CA VAL A 221 5.95 7.13 -26.29
C VAL A 221 5.10 8.33 -25.86
N VAL A 222 4.87 8.46 -24.57
CA VAL A 222 4.09 9.57 -23.98
C VAL A 222 4.98 10.69 -23.45
N ALA A 223 6.24 10.39 -23.14
CA ALA A 223 7.23 11.38 -22.73
C ALA A 223 8.65 10.91 -23.05
N VAL A 224 9.56 11.86 -23.16
CA VAL A 224 10.99 11.62 -23.34
C VAL A 224 11.73 12.17 -22.13
N VAL A 225 12.62 11.37 -21.53
CA VAL A 225 13.39 11.72 -20.34
C VAL A 225 14.87 11.66 -20.68
N GLU A 226 15.63 12.64 -20.24
CA GLU A 226 17.10 12.61 -20.32
C GLU A 226 17.62 11.59 -19.29
N SER A 227 18.37 10.61 -19.75
CA SER A 227 18.95 9.58 -18.89
C SER A 227 20.32 9.18 -19.44
N ASP A 228 21.30 9.16 -18.55
CA ASP A 228 22.63 8.66 -18.84
C ASP A 228 22.78 7.16 -18.55
N GLU A 229 21.80 6.57 -17.86
CA GLU A 229 21.83 5.15 -17.45
C GLU A 229 21.33 4.22 -18.55
N VAL A 230 20.46 4.73 -19.46
CA VAL A 230 19.80 3.93 -20.50
C VAL A 230 20.09 4.53 -21.86
N PRO A 231 20.48 3.74 -22.87
CA PRO A 231 20.76 4.22 -24.22
C PRO A 231 19.55 4.98 -24.80
N ALA A 232 19.81 5.96 -25.67
CA ALA A 232 18.75 6.70 -26.35
C ALA A 232 17.84 5.77 -27.18
N GLY A 233 16.52 5.99 -27.07
CA GLY A 233 15.51 5.16 -27.75
C GLY A 233 15.08 3.91 -26.97
N TYR A 234 15.53 3.74 -25.74
CA TYR A 234 15.09 2.66 -24.87
C TYR A 234 14.04 3.13 -23.88
N VAL A 235 13.23 2.21 -23.37
CA VAL A 235 12.18 2.48 -22.38
C VAL A 235 12.80 2.64 -21.00
N VAL A 236 12.65 3.83 -20.42
CA VAL A 236 13.10 4.14 -19.06
C VAL A 236 12.04 3.79 -18.03
N ASP A 237 10.76 3.96 -18.40
CA ASP A 237 9.63 3.74 -17.47
C ASP A 237 8.38 3.35 -18.26
N VAL A 238 7.55 2.50 -17.64
CA VAL A 238 6.27 2.07 -18.19
C VAL A 238 5.15 2.76 -17.42
N VAL A 239 4.56 3.80 -18.02
CA VAL A 239 3.48 4.59 -17.42
C VAL A 239 2.18 3.78 -17.36
N ARG A 240 1.94 2.98 -18.40
CA ARG A 240 0.76 2.13 -18.52
C ARG A 240 1.09 0.87 -19.27
N PHE A 241 0.66 -0.29 -18.76
CA PHE A 241 0.91 -1.57 -19.42
C PHE A 241 0.15 -1.69 -20.75
N GLY A 242 0.84 -2.25 -21.74
CA GLY A 242 0.21 -2.73 -22.97
C GLY A 242 -0.33 -4.14 -22.80
N TYR A 243 -1.23 -4.55 -23.70
CA TYR A 243 -1.74 -5.92 -23.72
C TYR A 243 -1.89 -6.41 -25.15
N THR A 244 -1.53 -7.67 -25.38
CA THR A 244 -1.78 -8.36 -26.66
C THR A 244 -2.72 -9.54 -26.43
N TRP A 245 -3.61 -9.78 -27.34
CA TRP A 245 -4.48 -10.95 -27.40
C TRP A 245 -4.18 -11.77 -28.64
N GLN A 246 -3.76 -13.01 -28.46
CA GLN A 246 -3.37 -13.87 -29.59
C GLN A 246 -2.35 -13.23 -30.53
N GLY A 247 -1.41 -12.43 -29.99
CA GLY A 247 -0.38 -11.72 -30.74
C GLY A 247 -0.80 -10.39 -31.36
N ILE A 248 -2.07 -9.98 -31.23
CA ILE A 248 -2.58 -8.70 -31.74
C ILE A 248 -2.70 -7.72 -30.58
N PRO A 249 -2.23 -6.46 -30.72
CA PRO A 249 -2.35 -5.47 -29.65
C PRO A 249 -3.82 -5.15 -29.36
N LEU A 250 -4.23 -5.31 -28.09
CA LEU A 250 -5.48 -4.80 -27.54
C LEU A 250 -5.30 -3.35 -27.11
N ARG A 251 -4.13 -3.06 -26.54
CA ARG A 251 -3.75 -1.73 -26.08
C ARG A 251 -2.24 -1.59 -26.16
N PHE A 252 -1.75 -0.45 -26.63
CA PHE A 252 -0.32 -0.12 -26.61
C PHE A 252 0.15 0.14 -25.18
N ALA A 253 1.44 -0.15 -24.92
CA ALA A 253 2.07 0.27 -23.70
C ALA A 253 2.44 1.75 -23.80
N ASP A 254 2.03 2.56 -22.80
CA ASP A 254 2.44 3.95 -22.68
C ASP A 254 3.80 3.99 -21.95
N VAL A 255 4.83 4.42 -22.65
CA VAL A 255 6.20 4.37 -22.14
C VAL A 255 6.87 5.74 -22.15
N ARG A 256 7.85 5.90 -21.27
CA ARG A 256 8.82 7.00 -21.32
C ARG A 256 10.10 6.49 -21.95
N ALA A 257 10.55 7.15 -23.02
CA ALA A 257 11.78 6.79 -23.72
C ALA A 257 12.94 7.66 -23.27
N SER A 258 14.15 7.08 -23.31
CA SER A 258 15.39 7.81 -23.06
C SER A 258 15.77 8.68 -24.26
N LYS A 259 16.33 9.85 -23.97
CA LYS A 259 17.05 10.70 -24.91
C LYS A 259 18.47 10.89 -24.37
N ALA A 260 19.46 10.86 -25.28
CA ALA A 260 20.83 11.18 -24.90
C ALA A 260 20.89 12.59 -24.30
N SER A 261 21.57 12.74 -23.15
CA SER A 261 21.96 14.04 -22.63
C SER A 261 22.89 14.68 -23.64
N GLY A 262 22.50 15.82 -24.22
CA GLY A 262 23.25 16.56 -25.24
C GLY A 262 24.41 17.34 -24.63
#